data_a48d526b7729e9a602179a37f735b4e7
#
_entry.id   a48d526b7729e9a602179a37f735b4e7
#
_cell.length_a   1.000
_cell.length_b   1.000
_cell.length_c   1.000
_cell.angle_alpha   90.00
_cell.angle_beta   90.00
_cell.angle_gamma   90.00
#
_symmetry.space_group_name_H-M   'P 1'
#
loop_
_entity.id
_entity.type
_entity.pdbx_description
1 polymer ?
#
loop_
_entity_poly.entity_id
_entity_poly.type
_entity_poly.pdbx_seq_one_letter_code
_entity_poly.pdbx_strand_id
1 'polypeptide(L)'
;MMLKQNFADQLKAQSEIWKAQVKDYQERVEQAGEQARGEYKKSMEQMQDKAEEARNLAEKVRDAKEEAWKDMVGASQKAFVELQRGWADAVSRFQ
;
A
#
# COMPACT_ATOMS: atom_id res chain seq x y z
N MET A 1 16.02 -17.15 -4.28
CA MET A 1 16.08 -16.01 -3.35
C MET A 1 15.65 -14.74 -4.07
N MET A 2 14.76 -13.97 -3.47
CA MET A 2 14.30 -12.72 -4.06
C MET A 2 15.38 -11.65 -3.95
N LEU A 3 15.71 -11.02 -5.06
CA LEU A 3 16.70 -9.94 -5.05
C LEU A 3 16.08 -8.68 -4.45
N LYS A 4 16.90 -7.97 -3.66
CA LYS A 4 16.50 -6.73 -3.02
C LYS A 4 15.90 -5.73 -4.01
N GLN A 5 16.57 -5.52 -5.13
CA GLN A 5 16.15 -4.61 -6.18
C GLN A 5 14.77 -4.97 -6.72
N ASN A 6 14.56 -6.26 -7.01
CA ASN A 6 13.28 -6.73 -7.55
C ASN A 6 12.14 -6.54 -6.53
N PHE A 7 12.41 -6.79 -5.27
CA PHE A 7 11.42 -6.61 -4.21
C PHE A 7 11.07 -5.14 -4.02
N ALA A 8 12.08 -4.27 -4.00
CA ALA A 8 11.88 -2.83 -3.88
C ALA A 8 11.08 -2.29 -5.06
N ASP A 9 11.39 -2.73 -6.28
CA ASP A 9 10.66 -2.30 -7.48
C ASP A 9 9.22 -2.77 -7.45
N GLN A 10 8.97 -3.99 -6.98
CA GLN A 10 7.62 -4.53 -6.85
C GLN A 10 6.79 -3.73 -5.84
N LEU A 11 7.38 -3.38 -4.70
CA LEU A 11 6.72 -2.56 -3.68
C LEU A 11 6.41 -1.17 -4.21
N LYS A 12 7.36 -0.57 -4.92
CA LYS A 12 7.18 0.77 -5.51
C LYS A 12 6.05 0.75 -6.53
N ALA A 13 6.06 -0.23 -7.43
CA ALA A 13 5.01 -0.39 -8.43
C ALA A 13 3.65 -0.57 -7.77
N GLN A 14 3.58 -1.40 -6.72
CA GLN A 14 2.34 -1.64 -6.00
C GLN A 14 1.84 -0.36 -5.31
N SER A 15 2.74 0.42 -4.72
CA SER A 15 2.35 1.67 -4.06
C SER A 15 1.79 2.68 -5.07
N GLU A 16 2.35 2.73 -6.27
CA GLU A 16 1.87 3.61 -7.33
C GLU A 16 0.49 3.19 -7.84
N ILE A 17 0.28 1.87 -8.00
CA ILE A 17 -1.04 1.32 -8.39
C ILE A 17 -2.08 1.67 -7.33
N TRP A 18 -1.76 1.46 -6.06
CA TRP A 18 -2.67 1.77 -4.96
C TRP A 18 -2.98 3.26 -4.88
N LYS A 19 -1.98 4.10 -5.10
CA LYS A 19 -2.16 5.56 -5.11
C LYS A 19 -3.14 6.00 -6.20
N ALA A 20 -3.01 5.42 -7.38
CA ALA A 20 -3.93 5.69 -8.49
C ALA A 20 -5.34 5.22 -8.16
N GLN A 21 -5.47 4.06 -7.52
CA GLN A 21 -6.77 3.53 -7.11
C GLN A 21 -7.42 4.38 -6.02
N VAL A 22 -6.63 4.89 -5.07
CA VAL A 22 -7.14 5.81 -4.04
C VAL A 22 -7.75 7.04 -4.70
N LYS A 23 -7.06 7.61 -5.67
CA LYS A 23 -7.54 8.79 -6.39
C LYS A 23 -8.85 8.49 -7.10
N ASP A 24 -8.96 7.34 -7.75
CA ASP A 24 -10.17 6.92 -8.45
C ASP A 24 -11.36 6.76 -7.49
N TYR A 25 -11.14 6.08 -6.37
CA TYR A 25 -12.18 5.93 -5.35
C TYR A 25 -12.58 7.27 -4.74
N GLN A 26 -11.61 8.15 -4.52
CA GLN A 26 -11.87 9.48 -3.98
C GLN A 26 -12.80 10.29 -4.90
N GLU A 27 -12.55 10.23 -6.19
CA GLU A 27 -13.42 10.90 -7.18
C GLU A 27 -14.83 10.33 -7.16
N ARG A 28 -14.96 9.00 -7.06
CA ARG A 28 -16.28 8.35 -6.97
C ARG A 28 -17.03 8.78 -5.72
N VAL A 29 -16.35 8.85 -4.58
CA VAL A 29 -16.95 9.26 -3.31
C VAL A 29 -17.39 10.71 -3.38
N GLU A 30 -16.59 11.59 -3.98
CA GLU A 30 -16.96 13.00 -4.14
C GLU A 30 -18.19 13.16 -5.01
N GLN A 31 -18.30 12.38 -6.09
CA GLN A 31 -19.47 12.41 -6.97
C GLN A 31 -20.73 11.89 -6.29
N ALA A 32 -20.57 10.98 -5.33
CA ALA A 32 -21.69 10.39 -4.61
C ALA A 32 -22.28 11.31 -3.52
N GLY A 33 -21.56 12.37 -3.12
CA GLY A 33 -22.05 13.38 -2.19
C GLY A 33 -21.49 13.27 -0.78
N GLU A 34 -21.95 14.15 0.10
CA GLU A 34 -21.41 14.28 1.46
C GLU A 34 -21.61 13.05 2.32
N GLN A 35 -22.76 12.40 2.18
CA GLN A 35 -23.04 11.19 2.98
C GLN A 35 -22.06 10.09 2.65
N ALA A 36 -21.77 9.86 1.37
CA ALA A 36 -20.80 8.87 0.95
C ALA A 36 -19.40 9.22 1.45
N ARG A 37 -19.02 10.49 1.41
CA ARG A 37 -17.75 10.95 1.93
C ARG A 37 -17.60 10.62 3.41
N GLY A 38 -18.65 10.84 4.19
CA GLY A 38 -18.66 10.51 5.61
C GLY A 38 -18.51 9.01 5.87
N GLU A 39 -19.25 8.20 5.09
CA GLU A 39 -19.24 6.74 5.25
C GLU A 39 -17.90 6.12 4.87
N TYR A 40 -17.26 6.62 3.82
CA TYR A 40 -16.04 6.01 3.29
C TYR A 40 -14.75 6.70 3.71
N LYS A 41 -14.83 7.76 4.50
CA LYS A 41 -13.67 8.52 4.94
C LYS A 41 -12.60 7.63 5.59
N LYS A 42 -13.02 6.76 6.50
CA LYS A 42 -12.12 5.88 7.23
C LYS A 42 -11.45 4.87 6.30
N SER A 43 -12.22 4.31 5.37
CA SER A 43 -11.68 3.37 4.39
C SER A 43 -10.68 4.04 3.46
N MET A 44 -10.98 5.29 3.03
CA MET A 44 -10.07 6.06 2.20
C MET A 44 -8.77 6.35 2.92
N GLU A 45 -8.83 6.75 4.17
CA GLU A 45 -7.63 7.00 4.98
C GLU A 45 -6.80 5.73 5.13
N GLN A 46 -7.45 4.60 5.37
CA GLN A 46 -6.76 3.31 5.47
C GLN A 46 -6.05 2.95 4.16
N MET A 47 -6.72 3.15 3.03
CA MET A 47 -6.13 2.90 1.72
C MET A 47 -4.91 3.79 1.48
N GLN A 48 -5.01 5.08 1.79
CA GLN A 48 -3.90 6.01 1.66
C GLN A 48 -2.72 5.60 2.53
N ASP A 49 -2.99 5.19 3.77
CA ASP A 49 -1.96 4.73 4.69
C ASP A 49 -1.24 3.49 4.13
N LYS A 50 -1.97 2.54 3.57
CA LYS A 50 -1.36 1.32 3.01
C LYS A 50 -0.51 1.63 1.80
N ALA A 51 -0.94 2.53 0.93
CA ALA A 51 -0.15 2.96 -0.22
C ALA A 51 1.14 3.64 0.23
N GLU A 52 1.07 4.49 1.23
CA GLU A 52 2.25 5.19 1.77
C GLU A 52 3.18 4.22 2.50
N GLU A 53 2.64 3.29 3.29
CA GLU A 53 3.44 2.27 3.96
C GLU A 53 4.19 1.40 2.96
N ALA A 54 3.56 1.05 1.84
CA ALA A 54 4.21 0.28 0.79
C ALA A 54 5.37 1.06 0.17
N ARG A 55 5.18 2.35 -0.07
CA ARG A 55 6.23 3.22 -0.58
C ARG A 55 7.40 3.32 0.40
N ASN A 56 7.09 3.53 1.68
CA ASN A 56 8.11 3.65 2.71
C ASN A 56 8.91 2.35 2.86
N LEU A 57 8.22 1.21 2.78
CA LEU A 57 8.89 -0.08 2.81
C LEU A 57 9.79 -0.26 1.59
N ALA A 58 9.35 0.18 0.41
CA ALA A 58 10.15 0.12 -0.81
C ALA A 58 11.45 0.91 -0.65
N GLU A 59 11.37 2.11 -0.09
CA GLU A 59 12.54 2.96 0.13
C GLU A 59 13.49 2.34 1.16
N LYS A 60 12.94 1.79 2.23
CA LYS A 60 13.72 1.11 3.26
C LYS A 60 14.47 -0.08 2.70
N VAL A 61 13.81 -0.89 1.89
CA VAL A 61 14.43 -2.05 1.25
C VAL A 61 15.51 -1.61 0.26
N ARG A 62 15.21 -0.62 -0.57
CA ARG A 62 16.16 -0.12 -1.56
C ARG A 62 17.43 0.40 -0.91
N ASP A 63 17.30 1.11 0.21
CA ASP A 63 18.42 1.75 0.89
C ASP A 63 19.18 0.80 1.81
N ALA A 64 18.66 -0.40 2.06
CA ALA A 64 19.32 -1.39 2.92
C ALA A 64 20.56 -1.95 2.24
N LYS A 65 21.61 -2.18 3.05
CA LYS A 65 22.79 -2.87 2.56
C LYS A 65 22.47 -4.36 2.38
N GLU A 66 23.24 -5.04 1.53
CA GLU A 66 23.00 -6.45 1.24
C GLU A 66 22.95 -7.33 2.50
N GLU A 67 23.83 -7.09 3.44
CA GLU A 67 23.82 -7.85 4.69
C GLU A 67 22.55 -7.61 5.51
N ALA A 68 22.13 -6.34 5.60
CA ALA A 68 20.90 -5.99 6.28
C ALA A 68 19.68 -6.56 5.56
N TRP A 69 19.72 -6.59 4.22
CA TRP A 69 18.65 -7.17 3.43
C TRP A 69 18.44 -8.65 3.74
N LYS A 70 19.52 -9.41 3.88
CA LYS A 70 19.42 -10.82 4.23
C LYS A 70 18.67 -11.05 5.53
N ASP A 71 18.85 -10.15 6.50
CA ASP A 71 18.19 -10.26 7.79
C ASP A 71 16.74 -9.77 7.74
N MET A 72 16.39 -8.83 6.85
CA MET A 72 15.09 -8.22 6.84
C MET A 72 14.15 -8.75 5.75
N VAL A 73 14.62 -9.63 4.86
CA VAL A 73 13.82 -10.11 3.73
C VAL A 73 12.53 -10.80 4.17
N GLY A 74 12.62 -11.69 5.17
CA GLY A 74 11.45 -12.40 5.68
C GLY A 74 10.42 -11.48 6.31
N ALA A 75 10.88 -10.54 7.14
CA ALA A 75 10.01 -9.55 7.77
C ALA A 75 9.39 -8.61 6.74
N SER A 76 10.15 -8.26 5.71
CA SER A 76 9.65 -7.38 4.64
C SER A 76 8.57 -8.06 3.81
N GLN A 77 8.74 -9.35 3.49
CA GLN A 77 7.73 -10.12 2.78
C GLN A 77 6.45 -10.24 3.60
N LYS A 78 6.58 -10.48 4.89
CA LYS A 78 5.44 -10.56 5.81
C LYS A 78 4.73 -9.22 5.90
N ALA A 79 5.49 -8.12 6.01
CA ALA A 79 4.93 -6.78 6.04
C ALA A 79 4.13 -6.48 4.77
N PHE A 80 4.64 -6.88 3.61
CA PHE A 80 3.95 -6.68 2.35
C PHE A 80 2.62 -7.46 2.30
N VAL A 81 2.62 -8.70 2.77
CA VAL A 81 1.38 -9.50 2.85
C VAL A 81 0.36 -8.81 3.76
N GLU A 82 0.79 -8.28 4.89
CA GLU A 82 -0.09 -7.55 5.81
C GLU A 82 -0.63 -6.27 5.16
N LEU A 83 0.19 -5.55 4.39
CA LEU A 83 -0.26 -4.38 3.64
C LEU A 83 -1.33 -4.75 2.62
N GLN A 84 -1.14 -5.86 1.90
CA GLN A 84 -2.12 -6.33 0.92
C GLN A 84 -3.44 -6.69 1.58
N ARG A 85 -3.40 -7.33 2.75
CA ARG A 85 -4.61 -7.65 3.52
C ARG A 85 -5.33 -6.40 3.99
N GLY A 86 -4.59 -5.42 4.50
CA GLY A 86 -5.16 -4.16 4.94
C GLY A 86 -5.79 -3.39 3.79
N TRP A 87 -5.16 -3.40 2.63
CA TRP A 87 -5.70 -2.80 1.42
C TRP A 87 -7.00 -3.49 0.99
N ALA A 88 -6.98 -4.82 0.90
CA ALA A 88 -8.16 -5.59 0.50
C ALA A 88 -9.33 -5.36 1.46
N ASP A 89 -9.05 -5.29 2.76
CA ASP A 89 -10.05 -5.01 3.78
C ASP A 89 -10.70 -3.64 3.56
N ALA A 90 -9.87 -2.63 3.31
CA ALA A 90 -10.37 -1.27 3.06
C ALA A 90 -11.22 -1.21 1.80
N VAL A 91 -10.76 -1.85 0.71
CA VAL A 91 -11.48 -1.86 -0.57
C VAL A 91 -12.82 -2.59 -0.45
N SER A 92 -12.88 -3.67 0.34
CA SER A 92 -14.10 -4.44 0.49
C SER A 92 -15.26 -3.63 1.05
N ARG A 93 -14.97 -2.55 1.75
CA ARG A 93 -16.00 -1.67 2.33
C ARG A 93 -16.68 -0.79 1.30
N PHE A 94 -16.12 -0.72 0.08
CA PHE A 94 -16.74 0.01 -1.02
C PHE A 94 -17.69 -0.85 -1.86
N GLN A 95 -17.80 -2.11 -1.56
CA GLN A 95 -18.63 -3.05 -2.32
C GLN A 95 -19.93 -3.36 -1.62
#